data_e61ec6736ecdb793dd396116851ba7b0
#
_entry.id   e61ec6736ecdb793dd396116851ba7b0
#
_cell.length_a   1.000
_cell.length_b   1.000
_cell.length_c   1.000
_cell.angle_alpha   90.00
_cell.angle_beta   90.00
_cell.angle_gamma   90.00
#
_symmetry.space_group_name_H-M   'P 1'
#
loop_
_entity.id
_entity.type
_entity.pdbx_description
1 polymer ?
#
loop_
_entity_poly.entity_id
_entity_poly.type
_entity_poly.pdbx_seq_one_letter_code
_entity_poly.pdbx_strand_id
1 'polypeptide(L)'
;EILENKTLEYFYSFENRQAIFADVDSRYKFALMLIKNTQANHTHKIKMMFYKTDINSLKNKDEILTLNLKDIKKLSPTHLALMELKDKQALEILRKSYNAFQNLSFDYIDFRRELDMTNDKDLFIEEFREGLLPLYEGKMIHQVDANFSQTTYFLEKAKFDERLKSKELY
;
A
#
# COMPACT_ATOMS: atom_id res chain seq x y z
N GLU A 1 -13.00 13.59 -1.23
CA GLU A 1 -13.70 14.68 -1.95
C GLU A 1 -14.25 14.21 -3.31
N ILE A 2 -13.43 13.64 -4.23
CA ILE A 2 -13.94 13.15 -5.54
C ILE A 2 -15.00 12.07 -5.34
N LEU A 3 -14.72 11.04 -4.56
CA LEU A 3 -15.64 9.91 -4.37
C LEU A 3 -16.91 10.26 -3.61
N GLU A 4 -16.94 11.36 -2.88
CA GLU A 4 -18.09 11.81 -2.11
C GLU A 4 -18.98 12.78 -2.88
N ASN A 5 -18.37 13.67 -3.66
CA ASN A 5 -19.06 14.80 -4.30
C ASN A 5 -19.18 14.67 -5.81
N LYS A 6 -18.49 13.72 -6.43
CA LYS A 6 -18.44 13.50 -7.88
C LYS A 6 -18.66 12.02 -8.21
N THR A 7 -18.95 11.73 -9.45
CA THR A 7 -19.07 10.36 -9.95
C THR A 7 -17.79 9.95 -10.64
N LEU A 8 -16.98 9.11 -10.00
CA LEU A 8 -15.86 8.44 -10.66
C LEU A 8 -16.38 7.26 -11.48
N GLU A 9 -16.28 7.35 -12.81
CA GLU A 9 -16.75 6.31 -13.74
C GLU A 9 -15.68 5.23 -13.96
N TYR A 10 -14.45 5.69 -14.26
CA TYR A 10 -13.33 4.83 -14.59
C TYR A 10 -12.07 5.27 -13.84
N PHE A 11 -11.32 4.29 -13.36
CA PHE A 11 -9.97 4.46 -12.82
C PHE A 11 -9.07 3.33 -13.34
N TYR A 12 -8.23 3.63 -14.32
CA TYR A 12 -7.35 2.65 -14.93
C TYR A 12 -5.90 3.02 -14.68
N SER A 13 -5.20 2.21 -13.88
CA SER A 13 -3.81 2.41 -13.48
C SER A 13 -2.88 1.59 -14.37
N PHE A 14 -1.85 2.26 -14.87
CA PHE A 14 -0.82 1.72 -15.75
C PHE A 14 0.56 1.85 -15.12
N GLU A 15 1.44 0.92 -15.47
CA GLU A 15 2.88 0.99 -15.23
C GLU A 15 3.60 1.19 -16.58
N ASN A 16 4.58 2.08 -16.62
CA ASN A 16 5.30 2.39 -17.87
C ASN A 16 6.34 1.31 -18.28
N ARG A 17 6.21 0.08 -17.78
CA ARG A 17 7.19 -1.01 -17.99
C ARG A 17 7.40 -1.40 -19.44
N GLN A 18 6.41 -1.18 -20.29
CA GLN A 18 6.50 -1.42 -21.75
C GLN A 18 6.62 -0.11 -22.54
N ALA A 19 7.17 0.93 -21.93
CA ALA A 19 7.44 2.22 -22.55
C ALA A 19 6.22 2.80 -23.31
N ILE A 20 5.03 2.80 -22.68
CA ILE A 20 3.86 3.51 -23.20
C ILE A 20 4.25 4.97 -23.47
N PHE A 21 5.07 5.55 -22.59
CA PHE A 21 5.74 6.82 -22.78
C PHE A 21 7.25 6.56 -22.86
N ALA A 22 7.84 6.69 -24.06
CA ALA A 22 9.21 6.30 -24.35
C ALA A 22 10.25 7.05 -23.49
N ASP A 23 10.01 8.33 -23.20
CA ASP A 23 10.95 9.20 -22.49
C ASP A 23 10.71 9.22 -20.97
N VAL A 24 9.82 8.36 -20.45
CA VAL A 24 9.50 8.26 -19.02
C VAL A 24 10.06 6.98 -18.44
N ASP A 25 10.71 7.07 -17.29
CA ASP A 25 11.26 5.90 -16.58
C ASP A 25 10.20 4.79 -16.41
N SER A 26 10.60 3.55 -16.67
CA SER A 26 9.73 2.36 -16.66
C SER A 26 9.06 2.09 -15.30
N ARG A 27 9.57 2.65 -14.21
CA ARG A 27 9.04 2.50 -12.83
C ARG A 27 7.85 3.40 -12.54
N TYR A 28 7.62 4.42 -13.37
CA TYR A 28 6.51 5.34 -13.16
C TYR A 28 5.16 4.68 -13.43
N LYS A 29 4.21 5.05 -12.59
CA LYS A 29 2.79 4.71 -12.76
C LYS A 29 2.01 5.95 -13.17
N PHE A 30 0.96 5.75 -13.95
CA PHE A 30 0.00 6.79 -14.30
C PHE A 30 -1.41 6.21 -14.31
N ALA A 31 -2.41 7.07 -14.20
CA ALA A 31 -3.81 6.64 -14.24
C ALA A 31 -4.64 7.46 -15.21
N LEU A 32 -5.56 6.78 -15.89
CA LEU A 32 -6.64 7.40 -16.62
C LEU A 32 -7.88 7.45 -15.74
N MET A 33 -8.43 8.64 -15.54
CA MET A 33 -9.65 8.84 -14.76
C MET A 33 -10.72 9.53 -15.60
N LEU A 34 -11.94 9.02 -15.50
CA LEU A 34 -13.13 9.69 -16.04
C LEU A 34 -14.07 10.03 -14.88
N ILE A 35 -14.33 11.31 -14.70
CA ILE A 35 -15.12 11.86 -13.61
C ILE A 35 -16.26 12.68 -14.17
N LYS A 36 -17.50 12.42 -13.73
CA LYS A 36 -18.65 13.27 -13.98
C LYS A 36 -18.80 14.29 -12.85
N ASN A 37 -19.10 15.52 -13.19
CA ASN A 37 -19.34 16.60 -12.23
C ASN A 37 -20.76 16.53 -11.63
N THR A 38 -21.18 15.36 -11.22
CA THR A 38 -22.45 15.08 -10.54
C THR A 38 -22.21 14.11 -9.40
N GLN A 39 -22.98 14.23 -8.34
CA GLN A 39 -22.88 13.29 -7.23
C GLN A 39 -23.31 11.88 -7.69
N ALA A 40 -22.52 10.87 -7.29
CA ALA A 40 -22.83 9.49 -7.60
C ALA A 40 -24.04 8.98 -6.82
N ASN A 41 -24.86 8.14 -7.46
CA ASN A 41 -25.81 7.31 -6.72
C ASN A 41 -25.05 6.27 -5.87
N HIS A 42 -25.56 5.90 -4.72
CA HIS A 42 -24.94 4.90 -3.82
C HIS A 42 -24.72 3.53 -4.47
N THR A 43 -25.46 3.20 -5.51
CA THR A 43 -25.34 1.94 -6.28
C THR A 43 -24.37 2.05 -7.46
N HIS A 44 -23.84 3.25 -7.74
CA HIS A 44 -22.90 3.44 -8.85
C HIS A 44 -21.67 2.56 -8.68
N LYS A 45 -21.28 1.87 -9.75
CA LYS A 45 -20.11 0.98 -9.78
C LYS A 45 -18.98 1.65 -10.55
N ILE A 46 -17.91 1.94 -9.84
CA ILE A 46 -16.66 2.43 -10.41
C ILE A 46 -15.97 1.27 -11.13
N LYS A 47 -15.57 1.48 -12.37
CA LYS A 47 -14.84 0.50 -13.18
C LYS A 47 -13.35 0.75 -13.05
N MET A 48 -12.61 -0.30 -12.65
CA MET A 48 -11.19 -0.16 -12.32
C MET A 48 -10.36 -1.25 -13.00
N MET A 49 -9.13 -0.90 -13.36
CA MET A 49 -8.07 -1.82 -13.73
C MET A 49 -6.76 -1.36 -13.11
N PHE A 50 -5.91 -2.32 -12.73
CA PHE A 50 -4.61 -2.03 -12.10
C PHE A 50 -3.51 -2.85 -12.77
N TYR A 51 -2.26 -2.42 -12.58
CA TYR A 51 -1.06 -3.11 -13.08
C TYR A 51 -1.03 -3.34 -14.59
N LYS A 52 -1.64 -2.45 -15.38
CA LYS A 52 -1.64 -2.57 -16.83
C LYS A 52 -0.36 -1.97 -17.40
N THR A 53 0.25 -2.67 -18.35
CA THR A 53 1.50 -2.26 -19.00
C THR A 53 1.33 -1.98 -20.49
N ASP A 54 0.15 -2.29 -21.04
CA ASP A 54 -0.20 -2.08 -22.45
C ASP A 54 -1.59 -1.43 -22.57
N ILE A 55 -1.71 -0.44 -23.43
CA ILE A 55 -2.97 0.26 -23.73
C ILE A 55 -4.01 -0.69 -24.32
N ASN A 56 -3.62 -1.74 -25.02
CA ASN A 56 -4.55 -2.72 -25.55
C ASN A 56 -5.37 -3.45 -24.49
N SER A 57 -4.91 -3.46 -23.24
CA SER A 57 -5.68 -3.99 -22.09
C SER A 57 -7.03 -3.30 -21.89
N LEU A 58 -7.19 -2.04 -22.37
CA LEU A 58 -8.48 -1.32 -22.35
C LEU A 58 -9.58 -2.00 -23.16
N LYS A 59 -9.22 -2.85 -24.12
CA LYS A 59 -10.16 -3.63 -24.93
C LYS A 59 -10.72 -4.85 -24.19
N ASN A 60 -10.01 -5.31 -23.14
CA ASN A 60 -10.40 -6.50 -22.38
C ASN A 60 -11.37 -6.14 -21.26
N LYS A 61 -12.65 -6.23 -21.53
CA LYS A 61 -13.71 -5.93 -20.55
C LYS A 61 -13.76 -6.95 -19.39
N ASP A 62 -13.23 -8.14 -19.58
CA ASP A 62 -13.26 -9.20 -18.56
C ASP A 62 -12.32 -8.92 -17.40
N GLU A 63 -11.32 -8.07 -17.59
CA GLU A 63 -10.39 -7.64 -16.56
C GLU A 63 -10.88 -6.47 -15.71
N ILE A 64 -12.02 -5.89 -16.07
CA ILE A 64 -12.59 -4.77 -15.33
C ILE A 64 -13.11 -5.23 -13.98
N LEU A 65 -12.57 -4.63 -12.93
CA LEU A 65 -13.06 -4.74 -11.56
C LEU A 65 -14.11 -3.66 -11.29
N THR A 66 -15.08 -3.98 -10.44
CA THR A 66 -16.12 -3.01 -10.08
C THR A 66 -16.30 -2.95 -8.57
N LEU A 67 -16.24 -1.74 -8.02
CA LEU A 67 -16.59 -1.44 -6.63
C LEU A 67 -17.58 -0.26 -6.60
N ASN A 68 -18.46 -0.28 -5.62
CA ASN A 68 -19.29 0.90 -5.31
C ASN A 68 -18.71 1.65 -4.11
N LEU A 69 -19.22 2.84 -3.84
CA LEU A 69 -18.74 3.67 -2.73
C LEU A 69 -18.91 2.99 -1.37
N LYS A 70 -19.94 2.15 -1.18
CA LYS A 70 -20.14 1.40 0.06
C LYS A 70 -19.03 0.37 0.28
N ASP A 71 -18.63 -0.33 -0.78
CA ASP A 71 -17.50 -1.27 -0.73
C ASP A 71 -16.21 -0.53 -0.37
N ILE A 72 -15.95 0.62 -1.02
CA ILE A 72 -14.75 1.43 -0.76
C ILE A 72 -14.71 1.93 0.68
N LYS A 73 -15.82 2.46 1.21
CA LYS A 73 -15.93 2.87 2.61
C LYS A 73 -15.68 1.73 3.59
N LYS A 74 -16.07 0.52 3.24
CA LYS A 74 -15.80 -0.66 4.06
C LYS A 74 -14.32 -1.06 4.04
N LEU A 75 -13.69 -1.02 2.87
CA LEU A 75 -12.29 -1.40 2.68
C LEU A 75 -11.31 -0.35 3.20
N SER A 76 -11.64 0.93 3.07
CA SER A 76 -10.80 2.06 3.47
C SER A 76 -11.67 3.18 4.08
N PRO A 77 -12.13 3.03 5.33
CA PRO A 77 -13.10 3.94 5.93
C PRO A 77 -12.57 5.36 6.13
N THR A 78 -11.30 5.52 6.44
CA THR A 78 -10.68 6.82 6.75
C THR A 78 -10.26 7.58 5.50
N HIS A 79 -9.65 6.89 4.52
CA HIS A 79 -9.01 7.54 3.38
C HIS A 79 -9.76 7.37 2.06
N LEU A 80 -10.77 6.50 2.02
CA LEU A 80 -11.50 6.13 0.79
C LEU A 80 -10.54 5.73 -0.36
N ALA A 81 -9.47 5.02 -0.01
CA ALA A 81 -8.46 4.61 -0.98
C ALA A 81 -8.99 3.50 -1.90
N LEU A 82 -8.69 3.60 -3.19
CA LEU A 82 -8.92 2.52 -4.13
C LEU A 82 -7.81 1.48 -3.97
N MET A 83 -8.17 0.26 -3.57
CA MET A 83 -7.19 -0.81 -3.45
C MET A 83 -6.77 -1.31 -4.82
N GLU A 84 -5.46 -1.36 -5.08
CA GLU A 84 -4.90 -1.99 -6.27
C GLU A 84 -5.06 -3.50 -6.20
N LEU A 85 -5.88 -4.08 -7.06
CA LEU A 85 -6.17 -5.51 -7.13
C LEU A 85 -5.82 -6.07 -8.50
N LYS A 86 -5.21 -7.24 -8.50
CA LYS A 86 -4.73 -7.87 -9.73
C LYS A 86 -5.88 -8.34 -10.63
N ASP A 87 -6.90 -8.97 -10.05
CA ASP A 87 -7.97 -9.65 -10.76
C ASP A 87 -9.26 -9.77 -9.92
N LYS A 88 -10.29 -10.35 -10.51
CA LYS A 88 -11.57 -10.59 -9.84
C LYS A 88 -11.46 -11.57 -8.67
N GLN A 89 -10.54 -12.54 -8.73
CA GLN A 89 -10.34 -13.48 -7.64
C GLN A 89 -9.79 -12.79 -6.40
N ALA A 90 -8.81 -11.90 -6.58
CA ALA A 90 -8.29 -11.07 -5.49
C ALA A 90 -9.38 -10.19 -4.87
N LEU A 91 -10.28 -9.62 -5.69
CA LEU A 91 -11.42 -8.85 -5.21
C LEU A 91 -12.39 -9.69 -4.38
N GLU A 92 -12.69 -10.92 -4.80
CA GLU A 92 -13.57 -11.82 -4.07
C GLU A 92 -12.97 -12.28 -2.73
N ILE A 93 -11.67 -12.57 -2.69
CA ILE A 93 -10.95 -12.89 -1.45
C ILE A 93 -11.03 -11.70 -0.50
N LEU A 94 -10.74 -10.49 -0.99
CA LEU A 94 -10.81 -9.27 -0.21
C LEU A 94 -12.21 -9.06 0.39
N ARG A 95 -13.26 -9.18 -0.42
CA ARG A 95 -14.64 -9.06 0.05
C ARG A 95 -15.00 -10.07 1.13
N LYS A 96 -14.60 -11.33 0.96
CA LYS A 96 -14.82 -12.37 1.96
C LYS A 96 -14.11 -12.04 3.27
N SER A 97 -12.85 -11.63 3.20
CA SER A 97 -12.06 -11.27 4.39
C SER A 97 -12.70 -10.11 5.16
N TYR A 98 -13.02 -9.01 4.48
CA TYR A 98 -13.66 -7.85 5.13
C TYR A 98 -15.12 -8.07 5.55
N ASN A 99 -15.77 -9.13 5.06
CA ASN A 99 -17.08 -9.55 5.55
C ASN A 99 -16.97 -10.42 6.81
N ALA A 100 -15.92 -11.22 6.92
CA ALA A 100 -15.72 -12.16 8.02
C ALA A 100 -15.02 -11.53 9.23
N PHE A 101 -14.16 -10.53 9.01
CA PHE A 101 -13.34 -9.93 10.05
C PHE A 101 -13.59 -8.43 10.17
N GLN A 102 -13.44 -7.93 11.39
CA GLN A 102 -13.45 -6.47 11.64
C GLN A 102 -12.11 -5.86 11.20
N ASN A 103 -12.16 -4.61 10.75
CA ASN A 103 -10.93 -3.86 10.50
C ASN A 103 -10.19 -3.65 11.83
N LEU A 104 -8.87 -3.76 11.80
CA LEU A 104 -8.05 -3.31 12.93
C LEU A 104 -8.26 -1.81 13.13
N SER A 105 -8.60 -1.42 14.35
CA SER A 105 -8.67 -0.01 14.70
C SER A 105 -7.33 0.49 15.18
N PHE A 106 -7.06 1.78 14.98
CA PHE A 106 -5.85 2.43 15.51
C PHE A 106 -5.84 2.50 17.04
N ASP A 107 -6.92 2.14 17.71
CA ASP A 107 -6.97 2.04 19.19
C ASP A 107 -6.07 0.91 19.71
N TYR A 108 -5.73 -0.07 18.87
CA TYR A 108 -4.90 -1.22 19.23
C TYR A 108 -3.53 -1.23 18.57
N ILE A 109 -3.33 -0.46 17.49
CA ILE A 109 -2.09 -0.48 16.69
C ILE A 109 -1.70 0.95 16.37
N ASP A 110 -0.50 1.32 16.80
CA ASP A 110 0.14 2.57 16.44
C ASP A 110 1.33 2.25 15.49
N PHE A 111 1.23 2.71 14.25
CA PHE A 111 2.28 2.55 13.26
C PHE A 111 3.26 3.70 13.35
N ARG A 112 4.48 3.41 13.80
CA ARG A 112 5.56 4.39 13.92
C ARG A 112 6.76 3.98 13.09
N ARG A 113 7.49 4.96 12.57
CA ARG A 113 8.80 4.74 11.99
C ARG A 113 9.85 5.04 13.06
N GLU A 114 10.32 4.02 13.73
CA GLU A 114 11.35 4.16 14.75
C GLU A 114 12.68 4.60 14.14
N LEU A 115 13.13 3.91 13.11
CA LEU A 115 14.38 4.19 12.41
C LEU A 115 14.16 4.31 10.90
N ASP A 116 14.94 5.17 10.28
CA ASP A 116 15.00 5.38 8.84
C ASP A 116 16.37 4.96 8.31
N MET A 117 16.39 4.06 7.31
CA MET A 117 17.64 3.49 6.77
C MET A 117 18.60 4.53 6.17
N THR A 118 18.12 5.71 5.84
CA THR A 118 18.93 6.81 5.30
C THR A 118 19.37 7.79 6.39
N ASN A 119 18.41 8.24 7.21
CA ASN A 119 18.63 9.33 8.16
C ASN A 119 19.29 8.86 9.47
N ASP A 120 19.15 7.59 9.83
CA ASP A 120 19.69 6.99 11.07
C ASP A 120 20.85 6.03 10.77
N LYS A 121 21.45 6.10 9.59
CA LYS A 121 22.54 5.20 9.16
C LYS A 121 23.74 5.21 10.09
N ASP A 122 23.98 6.29 10.78
CA ASP A 122 25.05 6.47 11.75
C ASP A 122 24.93 5.52 12.98
N LEU A 123 23.74 4.98 13.22
CA LEU A 123 23.48 4.03 14.31
C LEU A 123 23.73 2.56 13.92
N PHE A 124 23.83 2.26 12.62
CA PHE A 124 23.83 0.88 12.11
C PHE A 124 25.24 0.29 12.13
N ILE A 125 25.40 -0.87 12.77
CA ILE A 125 26.63 -1.63 12.89
C ILE A 125 26.47 -2.92 12.12
N GLU A 126 27.35 -3.21 11.16
CA GLU A 126 27.29 -4.42 10.34
C GLU A 126 27.92 -5.64 11.04
N GLU A 127 28.88 -5.41 11.92
CA GLU A 127 29.54 -6.48 12.66
C GLU A 127 28.78 -6.81 13.96
N PHE A 128 28.45 -8.08 14.13
CA PHE A 128 27.88 -8.55 15.40
C PHE A 128 28.89 -8.44 16.53
N ARG A 129 28.47 -7.91 17.67
CA ARG A 129 29.19 -7.93 18.95
C ARG A 129 28.21 -8.23 20.06
N GLU A 130 28.70 -8.89 21.11
CA GLU A 130 27.89 -9.18 22.29
C GLU A 130 27.32 -7.89 22.91
N GLY A 131 26.02 -7.91 23.23
CA GLY A 131 25.31 -6.75 23.81
C GLY A 131 24.65 -5.82 22.78
N LEU A 132 24.85 -6.04 21.47
CA LEU A 132 24.12 -5.29 20.44
C LEU A 132 22.71 -5.87 20.21
N LEU A 133 21.77 -5.00 19.90
CA LEU A 133 20.41 -5.37 19.49
C LEU A 133 20.34 -5.61 17.98
N PRO A 134 19.67 -6.66 17.50
CA PRO A 134 19.45 -6.84 16.08
C PRO A 134 18.45 -5.80 15.54
N LEU A 135 18.77 -5.19 14.38
CA LEU A 135 17.83 -4.35 13.66
C LEU A 135 16.92 -5.22 12.79
N TYR A 136 15.63 -5.17 13.03
CA TYR A 136 14.65 -5.88 12.21
C TYR A 136 14.26 -5.06 10.98
N GLU A 137 14.42 -5.65 9.81
CA GLU A 137 14.03 -5.08 8.52
C GLU A 137 12.84 -5.86 7.93
N GLY A 138 12.03 -5.22 7.10
CA GLY A 138 10.87 -5.87 6.48
C GLY A 138 11.19 -7.14 5.70
N LYS A 139 12.41 -7.26 5.12
CA LYS A 139 12.89 -8.48 4.43
C LYS A 139 13.07 -9.69 5.34
N MET A 140 13.14 -9.51 6.66
CA MET A 140 13.38 -10.57 7.64
C MET A 140 12.08 -11.27 8.06
N ILE A 141 10.93 -10.69 7.76
CA ILE A 141 9.62 -11.19 8.15
C ILE A 141 8.88 -11.64 6.91
N HIS A 142 8.40 -12.88 6.91
CA HIS A 142 7.53 -13.43 5.88
C HIS A 142 6.25 -13.98 6.52
N GLN A 143 5.24 -14.26 5.70
CA GLN A 143 4.00 -14.87 6.21
C GLN A 143 4.35 -16.17 6.95
N VAL A 144 3.94 -16.26 8.20
CA VAL A 144 4.13 -17.41 9.12
C VAL A 144 5.59 -17.78 9.42
N ASP A 145 6.55 -16.93 9.01
CA ASP A 145 7.98 -17.13 9.31
C ASP A 145 8.61 -15.80 9.78
N ALA A 146 8.93 -15.72 11.07
CA ALA A 146 9.54 -14.54 11.67
C ALA A 146 11.08 -14.49 11.51
N ASN A 147 11.68 -15.58 11.02
CA ASN A 147 13.14 -15.72 10.85
C ASN A 147 13.51 -15.98 9.39
N PHE A 148 12.74 -15.44 8.46
CA PHE A 148 12.89 -15.67 7.02
C PHE A 148 14.28 -15.25 6.50
N SER A 149 14.89 -14.22 7.08
CA SER A 149 16.22 -13.76 6.74
C SER A 149 16.98 -13.34 8.01
N GLN A 150 18.29 -13.46 7.98
CA GLN A 150 19.14 -12.99 9.07
C GLN A 150 19.28 -11.47 9.07
N THR A 151 19.52 -10.89 10.26
CA THR A 151 19.79 -9.46 10.39
C THR A 151 21.13 -9.09 9.74
N THR A 152 21.15 -7.92 9.10
CA THR A 152 22.36 -7.34 8.52
C THR A 152 22.98 -6.29 9.44
N TYR A 153 22.16 -5.66 10.28
CA TYR A 153 22.55 -4.52 11.08
C TYR A 153 22.21 -4.75 12.55
N PHE A 154 23.05 -4.17 13.40
CA PHE A 154 22.92 -4.21 14.86
C PHE A 154 22.98 -2.79 15.42
N LEU A 155 22.47 -2.59 16.63
CA LEU A 155 22.35 -1.29 17.30
C LEU A 155 22.88 -1.35 18.72
N GLU A 156 23.54 -0.30 19.17
CA GLU A 156 23.79 -0.07 20.58
C GLU A 156 22.51 0.43 21.26
N LYS A 157 22.05 -0.30 22.29
CA LYS A 157 20.79 0.02 22.98
C LYS A 157 20.73 1.47 23.45
N ALA A 158 21.79 1.99 24.06
CA ALA A 158 21.82 3.35 24.59
C ALA A 158 21.60 4.41 23.50
N LYS A 159 22.28 4.28 22.36
CA LYS A 159 22.13 5.20 21.22
C LYS A 159 20.75 5.09 20.57
N PHE A 160 20.21 3.88 20.50
CA PHE A 160 18.85 3.65 20.00
C PHE A 160 17.81 4.34 20.88
N ASP A 161 17.88 4.12 22.22
CA ASP A 161 16.96 4.75 23.17
C ASP A 161 17.05 6.29 23.13
N GLU A 162 18.26 6.86 22.99
CA GLU A 162 18.45 8.30 22.82
C GLU A 162 17.81 8.82 21.53
N ARG A 163 17.98 8.10 20.42
CA ARG A 163 17.39 8.49 19.12
C ARG A 163 15.87 8.44 19.17
N LEU A 164 15.25 7.42 19.80
CA LEU A 164 13.81 7.35 19.94
C LEU A 164 13.26 8.48 20.81
N LYS A 165 13.93 8.87 21.89
CA LYS A 165 13.57 10.02 22.70
C LYS A 165 13.60 11.30 21.89
N SER A 166 14.63 11.50 21.05
CA SER A 166 14.74 12.68 20.19
C SER A 166 13.61 12.79 19.17
N LYS A 167 12.97 11.68 18.83
CA LYS A 167 11.81 11.60 17.89
C LYS A 167 10.45 11.63 18.61
N GLU A 168 10.44 11.82 19.94
CA GLU A 168 9.20 11.78 20.75
C GLU A 168 8.42 10.44 20.60
N LEU A 169 9.16 9.34 20.44
CA LEU A 169 8.58 8.00 20.24
C LEU A 169 8.49 7.17 21.54
N TYR A 170 8.76 7.79 22.68
CA TYR A 170 8.57 7.26 24.03
C TYR A 170 7.55 8.05 24.83
#